data_8181311b6f51e1e2918d309905a783b5
#
_entry.id   8181311b6f51e1e2918d309905a783b5
#
_cell.length_a   1.000
_cell.length_b   1.000
_cell.length_c   1.000
_cell.angle_alpha   90.00
_cell.angle_beta   90.00
_cell.angle_gamma   90.00
#
_symmetry.space_group_name_H-M   'P 1'
#
loop_
_entity.id
_entity.type
_entity.pdbx_description
1 polymer ?
#
loop_
_entity_poly.entity_id
_entity_poly.type
_entity_poly.pdbx_seq_one_letter_code
_entity_poly.pdbx_strand_id
1 'polypeptide(L)'
;MAGERILFVVNAGPSVGGGHFMRSLNLARALETVGATCAFAGPPAVSGLIETFASPSLLAATFADEDLVAGAAGLATGYDAIVFDHYDLVAADHRRIAEGRPVLVVDDLADRPLAADLLLDAGVARQASDYDGLVQPDTELLLGPNHAALSPAFAALRDEALARRAAATQVERVLVSLGLTDVGGITARTVGALLPVLGERALDVVVGGQAPSLPTLREIAAVDPRLTLHVDSRDMPRLTARADLAIGAAGSSSWERCVLGLPTVSLVLADNQREAAQALSDLGAHRSLDGEAVREGLQPAFLALAEDMHAWREMSAAAAKVCDGGGAQRTAERFIALISPRFGNNHATLT
;
A
#
# COMPACT_ATOMS: atom_id res chain seq x y z
N MET A 1 -31.21 -7.82 0.02
CA MET A 1 -30.51 -8.94 -0.65
C MET A 1 -29.19 -9.10 0.06
N ALA A 2 -28.66 -10.33 0.23
CA ALA A 2 -27.29 -10.49 0.72
C ALA A 2 -26.35 -9.92 -0.34
N GLY A 3 -25.32 -9.16 0.08
CA GLY A 3 -24.32 -8.63 -0.83
C GLY A 3 -23.39 -9.71 -1.35
N GLU A 4 -22.60 -9.39 -2.39
CA GLU A 4 -21.63 -10.29 -3.02
C GLU A 4 -20.57 -10.74 -2.01
N ARG A 5 -20.20 -12.01 -2.05
CA ARG A 5 -19.16 -12.61 -1.20
C ARG A 5 -17.85 -12.66 -1.98
N ILE A 6 -16.80 -12.04 -1.48
CA ILE A 6 -15.52 -11.91 -2.18
C ILE A 6 -14.40 -12.54 -1.35
N LEU A 7 -13.67 -13.47 -1.95
CA LEU A 7 -12.49 -14.09 -1.34
C LEU A 7 -11.24 -13.37 -1.82
N PHE A 8 -10.43 -12.90 -0.88
CA PHE A 8 -9.09 -12.38 -1.11
C PHE A 8 -8.07 -13.49 -0.89
N VAL A 9 -7.26 -13.77 -1.89
CA VAL A 9 -6.09 -14.66 -1.79
C VAL A 9 -4.85 -13.78 -1.81
N VAL A 10 -4.22 -13.62 -0.64
CA VAL A 10 -3.18 -12.60 -0.45
C VAL A 10 -1.85 -13.20 0.00
N ASN A 11 -0.75 -12.57 -0.39
CA ASN A 11 0.57 -12.88 0.12
C ASN A 11 0.89 -12.05 1.39
N ALA A 12 1.60 -12.65 2.32
CA ALA A 12 2.15 -11.99 3.50
C ALA A 12 3.25 -12.84 4.11
N GLY A 13 4.27 -12.21 4.66
CA GLY A 13 5.35 -12.93 5.33
C GLY A 13 6.59 -12.07 5.54
N PRO A 14 7.61 -12.60 6.21
CA PRO A 14 8.83 -11.84 6.53
C PRO A 14 9.57 -11.32 5.29
N SER A 15 9.55 -12.05 4.18
CA SER A 15 10.20 -11.69 2.92
C SER A 15 9.38 -10.74 2.05
N VAL A 16 8.04 -10.82 2.13
CA VAL A 16 7.12 -10.03 1.30
C VAL A 16 6.66 -8.77 2.03
N GLY A 17 6.68 -8.81 3.36
CA GLY A 17 6.16 -7.73 4.20
C GLY A 17 4.64 -7.77 4.39
N GLY A 18 4.08 -6.69 4.92
CA GLY A 18 2.63 -6.54 5.14
C GLY A 18 1.91 -5.71 4.08
N GLY A 19 2.61 -5.25 3.03
CA GLY A 19 2.07 -4.32 2.04
C GLY A 19 0.88 -4.86 1.26
N HIS A 20 0.98 -6.11 0.77
CA HIS A 20 -0.11 -6.80 0.07
C HIS A 20 -1.37 -6.89 0.93
N PHE A 21 -1.21 -7.37 2.16
CA PHE A 21 -2.34 -7.46 3.07
C PHE A 21 -2.99 -6.09 3.34
N MET A 22 -2.20 -5.05 3.59
CA MET A 22 -2.73 -3.71 3.90
C MET A 22 -3.48 -3.09 2.72
N ARG A 23 -2.95 -3.19 1.48
CA ARG A 23 -3.65 -2.69 0.29
C ARG A 23 -4.92 -3.49 0.00
N SER A 24 -4.86 -4.81 0.15
CA SER A 24 -6.03 -5.70 0.03
C SER A 24 -7.07 -5.43 1.12
N LEU A 25 -6.67 -5.17 2.37
CA LEU A 25 -7.59 -4.79 3.45
C LEU A 25 -8.31 -3.46 3.16
N ASN A 26 -7.60 -2.47 2.61
CA ASN A 26 -8.22 -1.21 2.22
C ASN A 26 -9.22 -1.40 1.07
N LEU A 27 -8.90 -2.25 0.10
CA LEU A 27 -9.82 -2.59 -0.99
C LEU A 27 -11.04 -3.37 -0.47
N ALA A 28 -10.85 -4.33 0.44
CA ALA A 28 -11.94 -5.08 1.07
C ALA A 28 -12.89 -4.13 1.82
N ARG A 29 -12.35 -3.18 2.59
CA ARG A 29 -13.18 -2.16 3.27
C ARG A 29 -13.95 -1.28 2.29
N ALA A 30 -13.36 -0.91 1.16
CA ALA A 30 -14.08 -0.17 0.11
C ALA A 30 -15.20 -1.02 -0.50
N LEU A 31 -14.96 -2.31 -0.77
CA LEU A 31 -15.99 -3.24 -1.23
C LEU A 31 -17.13 -3.43 -0.22
N GLU A 32 -16.81 -3.47 1.08
CA GLU A 32 -17.83 -3.52 2.14
C GLU A 32 -18.71 -2.26 2.15
N THR A 33 -18.18 -1.07 1.83
CA THR A 33 -18.99 0.17 1.73
C THR A 33 -20.01 0.13 0.60
N VAL A 34 -19.77 -0.68 -0.42
CA VAL A 34 -20.70 -0.88 -1.55
C VAL A 34 -21.53 -2.16 -1.43
N GLY A 35 -21.52 -2.78 -0.24
CA GLY A 35 -22.44 -3.86 0.15
C GLY A 35 -21.88 -5.27 0.03
N ALA A 36 -20.62 -5.46 -0.35
CA ALA A 36 -19.99 -6.78 -0.40
C ALA A 36 -19.63 -7.30 1.01
N THR A 37 -19.39 -8.60 1.11
CA THR A 37 -18.80 -9.24 2.28
C THR A 37 -17.47 -9.86 1.88
N CYS A 38 -16.39 -9.54 2.58
CA CYS A 38 -15.04 -9.95 2.24
C CYS A 38 -14.48 -10.97 3.24
N ALA A 39 -13.62 -11.87 2.74
CA ALA A 39 -12.83 -12.75 3.58
C ALA A 39 -11.45 -13.00 2.97
N PHE A 40 -10.49 -13.38 3.80
CA PHE A 40 -9.08 -13.52 3.42
C PHE A 40 -8.60 -14.96 3.57
N ALA A 41 -7.83 -15.42 2.60
CA ALA A 41 -7.05 -16.63 2.63
C ALA A 41 -5.59 -16.33 2.23
N GLY A 42 -4.63 -17.06 2.80
CA GLY A 42 -3.21 -16.87 2.49
C GLY A 42 -2.31 -17.66 3.42
N PRO A 43 -1.00 -17.38 3.45
CA PRO A 43 -0.07 -18.02 4.37
C PRO A 43 -0.39 -17.69 5.84
N PRO A 44 0.15 -18.44 6.81
CA PRO A 44 -0.13 -18.26 8.25
C PRO A 44 0.09 -16.82 8.77
N ALA A 45 1.01 -16.07 8.14
CA ALA A 45 1.27 -14.67 8.50
C ALA A 45 0.04 -13.75 8.36
N VAL A 46 -0.91 -14.08 7.47
CA VAL A 46 -2.16 -13.34 7.28
C VAL A 46 -3.00 -13.30 8.55
N SER A 47 -3.04 -14.39 9.33
CA SER A 47 -3.78 -14.44 10.60
C SER A 47 -3.32 -13.37 11.58
N GLY A 48 -2.00 -13.25 11.80
CA GLY A 48 -1.45 -12.24 12.71
C GLY A 48 -1.71 -10.79 12.26
N LEU A 49 -1.71 -10.55 10.95
CA LEU A 49 -2.06 -9.23 10.41
C LEU A 49 -3.55 -8.92 10.57
N ILE A 50 -4.43 -9.90 10.39
CA ILE A 50 -5.88 -9.75 10.64
C ILE A 50 -6.13 -9.45 12.12
N GLU A 51 -5.53 -10.20 13.05
CA GLU A 51 -5.66 -9.95 14.49
C GLU A 51 -5.22 -8.52 14.87
N THR A 52 -4.14 -8.05 14.23
CA THR A 52 -3.57 -6.73 14.52
C THR A 52 -4.37 -5.59 13.90
N PHE A 53 -4.81 -5.70 12.62
CA PHE A 53 -5.31 -4.55 11.85
C PHE A 53 -6.77 -4.66 11.42
N ALA A 54 -7.42 -5.81 11.62
CA ALA A 54 -8.77 -6.06 11.14
C ALA A 54 -9.66 -6.72 12.20
N SER A 55 -10.78 -7.32 11.76
CA SER A 55 -11.61 -8.19 12.58
C SER A 55 -11.26 -9.66 12.32
N PRO A 56 -11.18 -10.52 13.33
CA PRO A 56 -10.97 -11.95 13.15
C PRO A 56 -11.98 -12.63 12.20
N SER A 57 -13.17 -12.07 12.07
CA SER A 57 -14.21 -12.57 11.14
C SER A 57 -13.83 -12.48 9.66
N LEU A 58 -12.81 -11.70 9.31
CA LEU A 58 -12.28 -11.61 7.94
C LEU A 58 -11.37 -12.79 7.56
N LEU A 59 -10.90 -13.60 8.52
CA LEU A 59 -10.08 -14.78 8.20
C LEU A 59 -10.97 -15.94 7.73
N ALA A 60 -10.82 -16.36 6.48
CA ALA A 60 -11.45 -17.57 5.96
C ALA A 60 -10.60 -18.81 6.30
N ALA A 61 -9.32 -18.79 5.95
CA ALA A 61 -8.36 -19.86 6.27
C ALA A 61 -6.91 -19.41 6.05
N THR A 62 -5.98 -20.19 6.61
CA THR A 62 -4.56 -20.11 6.26
C THR A 62 -4.08 -21.44 5.69
N PHE A 63 -3.12 -21.39 4.76
CA PHE A 63 -2.55 -22.55 4.10
C PHE A 63 -1.02 -22.45 4.07
N ALA A 64 -0.33 -23.57 4.10
CA ALA A 64 1.06 -23.63 3.68
C ALA A 64 1.16 -23.30 2.16
N ASP A 65 2.31 -22.82 1.70
CA ASP A 65 2.44 -22.36 0.30
C ASP A 65 2.10 -23.46 -0.71
N GLU A 66 2.51 -24.71 -0.45
CA GLU A 66 2.21 -25.89 -1.28
C GLU A 66 0.72 -26.25 -1.34
N ASP A 67 -0.04 -25.90 -0.33
CA ASP A 67 -1.46 -26.20 -0.21
C ASP A 67 -2.37 -25.02 -0.62
N LEU A 68 -1.82 -23.83 -0.81
CA LEU A 68 -2.57 -22.60 -1.03
C LEU A 68 -3.56 -22.70 -2.19
N VAL A 69 -3.10 -23.17 -3.36
CA VAL A 69 -3.93 -23.22 -4.56
C VAL A 69 -5.09 -24.21 -4.39
N ALA A 70 -4.82 -25.39 -3.82
CA ALA A 70 -5.86 -26.41 -3.60
C ALA A 70 -6.85 -25.97 -2.50
N GLY A 71 -6.34 -25.40 -1.41
CA GLY A 71 -7.16 -24.92 -0.31
C GLY A 71 -8.04 -23.74 -0.71
N ALA A 72 -7.47 -22.74 -1.41
CA ALA A 72 -8.21 -21.58 -1.90
C ALA A 72 -9.29 -21.98 -2.93
N ALA A 73 -9.02 -22.94 -3.82
CA ALA A 73 -10.02 -23.48 -4.75
C ALA A 73 -11.20 -24.13 -4.02
N GLY A 74 -10.93 -24.90 -2.95
CA GLY A 74 -11.99 -25.46 -2.11
C GLY A 74 -12.86 -24.40 -1.44
N LEU A 75 -12.24 -23.31 -0.94
CA LEU A 75 -12.95 -22.18 -0.32
C LEU A 75 -13.76 -21.37 -1.33
N ALA A 76 -13.23 -21.17 -2.53
CA ALA A 76 -13.79 -20.29 -3.57
C ALA A 76 -15.23 -20.68 -3.94
N THR A 77 -15.63 -21.96 -3.78
CA THR A 77 -17.01 -22.41 -4.02
C THR A 77 -18.07 -21.67 -3.20
N GLY A 78 -17.68 -21.06 -2.08
CA GLY A 78 -18.55 -20.28 -1.22
C GLY A 78 -18.57 -18.78 -1.53
N TYR A 79 -17.93 -18.31 -2.61
CA TYR A 79 -17.78 -16.90 -2.95
C TYR A 79 -18.23 -16.61 -4.38
N ASP A 80 -18.62 -15.38 -4.65
CA ASP A 80 -19.12 -14.91 -5.93
C ASP A 80 -18.02 -14.38 -6.84
N ALA A 81 -16.90 -13.90 -6.24
CA ALA A 81 -15.73 -13.37 -6.94
C ALA A 81 -14.45 -13.56 -6.12
N ILE A 82 -13.30 -13.46 -6.81
CA ILE A 82 -11.99 -13.66 -6.20
C ILE A 82 -11.10 -12.44 -6.47
N VAL A 83 -10.36 -12.00 -5.45
CA VAL A 83 -9.29 -11.02 -5.56
C VAL A 83 -7.96 -11.70 -5.27
N PHE A 84 -7.00 -11.57 -6.19
CA PHE A 84 -5.63 -12.04 -5.99
C PHE A 84 -4.68 -10.87 -5.76
N ASP A 85 -3.86 -10.97 -4.72
CA ASP A 85 -2.75 -10.07 -4.43
C ASP A 85 -1.55 -10.91 -3.97
N HIS A 86 -0.94 -11.64 -4.92
CA HIS A 86 0.05 -12.69 -4.65
C HIS A 86 1.03 -12.83 -5.82
N TYR A 87 2.32 -12.64 -5.58
CA TYR A 87 3.33 -12.64 -6.64
C TYR A 87 3.58 -14.03 -7.26
N ASP A 88 3.44 -15.09 -6.48
CA ASP A 88 3.77 -16.44 -6.95
C ASP A 88 2.61 -17.13 -7.70
N LEU A 89 1.40 -16.54 -7.70
CA LEU A 89 0.26 -17.10 -8.44
C LEU A 89 0.27 -16.58 -9.88
N VAL A 90 0.04 -17.51 -10.81
CA VAL A 90 -0.02 -17.26 -12.26
C VAL A 90 -1.41 -17.54 -12.82
N ALA A 91 -1.63 -17.24 -14.09
CA ALA A 91 -2.92 -17.41 -14.77
C ALA A 91 -3.53 -18.81 -14.62
N ALA A 92 -2.72 -19.88 -14.54
CA ALA A 92 -3.21 -21.24 -14.35
C ALA A 92 -3.82 -21.42 -12.94
N ASP A 93 -3.17 -20.85 -11.92
CA ASP A 93 -3.64 -20.91 -10.54
C ASP A 93 -4.90 -20.06 -10.36
N HIS A 94 -4.92 -18.85 -10.93
CA HIS A 94 -6.12 -17.98 -10.93
C HIS A 94 -7.33 -18.70 -11.51
N ARG A 95 -7.20 -19.35 -12.69
CA ARG A 95 -8.30 -20.10 -13.31
C ARG A 95 -8.74 -21.29 -12.48
N ARG A 96 -7.79 -22.01 -11.86
CA ARG A 96 -8.07 -23.16 -11.00
C ARG A 96 -8.83 -22.76 -9.75
N ILE A 97 -8.45 -21.65 -9.11
CA ILE A 97 -9.10 -21.15 -7.89
C ILE A 97 -10.47 -20.54 -8.24
N ALA A 98 -10.53 -19.69 -9.28
CA ALA A 98 -11.74 -18.93 -9.58
C ALA A 98 -12.85 -19.79 -10.23
N GLU A 99 -12.51 -20.82 -11.01
CA GLU A 99 -13.49 -21.70 -11.71
C GLU A 99 -14.57 -20.91 -12.47
N GLY A 100 -14.15 -19.87 -13.21
CA GLY A 100 -15.05 -19.04 -14.02
C GLY A 100 -15.75 -17.90 -13.28
N ARG A 101 -15.45 -17.68 -11.98
CA ARG A 101 -15.90 -16.50 -11.23
C ARG A 101 -15.14 -15.26 -11.67
N PRO A 102 -15.75 -14.06 -11.56
CA PRO A 102 -15.04 -12.81 -11.78
C PRO A 102 -13.77 -12.69 -10.92
N VAL A 103 -12.69 -12.23 -11.57
CA VAL A 103 -11.37 -12.11 -10.96
C VAL A 103 -10.87 -10.68 -11.03
N LEU A 104 -10.46 -10.13 -9.88
CA LEU A 104 -9.61 -8.96 -9.80
C LEU A 104 -8.20 -9.40 -9.39
N VAL A 105 -7.19 -8.95 -10.14
CA VAL A 105 -5.78 -9.12 -9.77
C VAL A 105 -5.18 -7.77 -9.39
N VAL A 106 -4.53 -7.71 -8.24
CA VAL A 106 -3.66 -6.59 -7.84
C VAL A 106 -2.24 -6.99 -8.17
N ASP A 107 -1.61 -6.26 -9.06
CA ASP A 107 -0.24 -6.51 -9.51
C ASP A 107 0.57 -5.21 -9.53
N ASP A 108 1.89 -5.31 -9.53
CA ASP A 108 2.83 -4.20 -9.67
C ASP A 108 4.17 -4.66 -10.30
N LEU A 109 4.19 -5.88 -10.87
CA LEU A 109 5.37 -6.46 -11.50
C LEU A 109 5.28 -6.47 -13.03
N ALA A 110 4.11 -6.81 -13.61
CA ALA A 110 3.90 -7.02 -15.04
C ALA A 110 4.93 -8.00 -15.65
N ASP A 111 5.20 -9.13 -14.98
CA ASP A 111 6.29 -10.04 -15.32
C ASP A 111 5.84 -11.49 -15.58
N ARG A 112 4.55 -11.78 -15.43
CA ARG A 112 3.99 -13.13 -15.56
C ARG A 112 2.57 -13.12 -16.12
N PRO A 113 2.11 -14.24 -16.74
CA PRO A 113 0.72 -14.35 -17.17
C PRO A 113 -0.26 -14.31 -16.00
N LEU A 114 -1.31 -13.50 -16.14
CA LEU A 114 -2.40 -13.31 -15.17
C LEU A 114 -3.75 -13.61 -15.83
N ALA A 115 -4.67 -14.23 -15.09
CA ALA A 115 -6.05 -14.38 -15.53
C ALA A 115 -6.91 -13.44 -14.68
N ALA A 116 -7.38 -12.36 -15.29
CA ALA A 116 -8.13 -11.31 -14.62
C ALA A 116 -9.21 -10.75 -15.54
N ASP A 117 -10.40 -10.47 -14.99
CA ASP A 117 -11.41 -9.63 -15.63
C ASP A 117 -11.09 -8.14 -15.39
N LEU A 118 -10.53 -7.84 -14.21
CA LEU A 118 -10.07 -6.52 -13.81
C LEU A 118 -8.66 -6.64 -13.25
N LEU A 119 -7.74 -5.79 -13.69
CA LEU A 119 -6.37 -5.71 -13.18
C LEU A 119 -6.12 -4.33 -12.61
N LEU A 120 -5.59 -4.29 -11.39
CA LEU A 120 -5.20 -3.07 -10.68
C LEU A 120 -3.68 -3.01 -10.55
N ASP A 121 -3.05 -2.01 -11.19
CA ASP A 121 -1.64 -1.66 -10.95
C ASP A 121 -1.51 -0.16 -10.68
N ALA A 122 -1.12 0.18 -9.45
CA ALA A 122 -0.96 1.56 -9.00
C ALA A 122 0.40 2.19 -9.37
N GLY A 123 1.23 1.51 -10.13
CA GLY A 123 2.55 2.00 -10.56
C GLY A 123 2.46 3.30 -11.36
N VAL A 124 3.25 4.32 -10.99
CA VAL A 124 3.19 5.65 -11.61
C VAL A 124 3.71 5.67 -13.04
N ALA A 125 4.60 4.75 -13.39
CA ALA A 125 5.16 4.61 -14.74
C ALA A 125 4.45 3.55 -15.58
N ARG A 126 3.52 2.80 -15.01
CA ARG A 126 2.88 1.64 -15.65
C ARG A 126 2.06 2.04 -16.86
N GLN A 127 2.26 1.30 -17.98
CA GLN A 127 1.54 1.47 -19.24
C GLN A 127 0.73 0.21 -19.57
N ALA A 128 -0.32 0.36 -20.38
CA ALA A 128 -1.11 -0.78 -20.82
C ALA A 128 -0.29 -1.82 -21.61
N SER A 129 0.69 -1.35 -22.38
CA SER A 129 1.61 -2.21 -23.15
C SER A 129 2.47 -3.13 -22.27
N ASP A 130 2.68 -2.81 -20.99
CA ASP A 130 3.45 -3.66 -20.08
C ASP A 130 2.73 -4.99 -19.80
N TYR A 131 1.42 -5.01 -20.02
CA TYR A 131 0.56 -6.19 -19.86
C TYR A 131 0.25 -6.91 -21.16
N ASP A 132 0.83 -6.47 -22.31
CA ASP A 132 0.62 -7.12 -23.59
C ASP A 132 1.07 -8.60 -23.57
N GLY A 133 0.14 -9.50 -23.85
CA GLY A 133 0.38 -10.95 -23.79
C GLY A 133 0.42 -11.56 -22.37
N LEU A 134 0.32 -10.73 -21.32
CA LEU A 134 0.26 -11.20 -19.93
C LEU A 134 -1.17 -11.35 -19.42
N VAL A 135 -2.12 -10.64 -19.99
CA VAL A 135 -3.56 -10.72 -19.65
C VAL A 135 -4.41 -11.06 -20.87
N GLN A 136 -5.69 -11.36 -20.66
CA GLN A 136 -6.64 -11.57 -21.77
C GLN A 136 -6.95 -10.23 -22.46
N PRO A 137 -7.29 -10.24 -23.77
CA PRO A 137 -7.58 -9.00 -24.51
C PRO A 137 -8.76 -8.18 -23.97
N ASP A 138 -9.67 -8.82 -23.24
CA ASP A 138 -10.86 -8.22 -22.62
C ASP A 138 -10.66 -7.85 -21.15
N THR A 139 -9.47 -8.07 -20.59
CA THR A 139 -9.13 -7.61 -19.23
C THR A 139 -9.16 -6.09 -19.17
N GLU A 140 -9.94 -5.55 -18.24
CA GLU A 140 -9.92 -4.12 -17.96
C GLU A 140 -8.74 -3.76 -17.07
N LEU A 141 -7.99 -2.73 -17.45
CA LEU A 141 -6.78 -2.27 -16.75
C LEU A 141 -7.07 -0.97 -15.98
N LEU A 142 -6.90 -0.99 -14.66
CA LEU A 142 -6.91 0.19 -13.79
C LEU A 142 -5.46 0.54 -13.44
N LEU A 143 -4.85 1.42 -14.23
CA LEU A 143 -3.43 1.74 -14.12
C LEU A 143 -3.19 3.10 -13.48
N GLY A 144 -2.11 3.17 -12.73
CA GLY A 144 -1.59 4.41 -12.15
C GLY A 144 -2.05 4.70 -10.72
N PRO A 145 -1.40 5.67 -10.05
CA PRO A 145 -1.55 5.93 -8.62
C PRO A 145 -2.96 6.36 -8.19
N ASN A 146 -3.77 6.87 -9.12
CA ASN A 146 -5.17 7.20 -8.83
C ASN A 146 -6.03 5.96 -8.53
N HIS A 147 -5.53 4.77 -8.81
CA HIS A 147 -6.17 3.50 -8.46
C HIS A 147 -5.56 2.83 -7.21
N ALA A 148 -4.57 3.46 -6.56
CA ALA A 148 -3.97 2.92 -5.35
C ALA A 148 -5.01 2.61 -4.26
N ALA A 149 -4.99 1.39 -3.75
CA ALA A 149 -5.93 0.90 -2.74
C ALA A 149 -5.55 1.42 -1.35
N LEU A 150 -5.90 2.66 -1.06
CA LEU A 150 -5.61 3.37 0.18
C LEU A 150 -6.82 3.43 1.10
N SER A 151 -6.55 3.59 2.42
CA SER A 151 -7.60 3.90 3.39
C SER A 151 -8.26 5.24 3.04
N PRO A 152 -9.61 5.34 3.07
CA PRO A 152 -10.33 6.59 2.79
C PRO A 152 -9.97 7.71 3.78
N ALA A 153 -9.39 7.38 4.94
CA ALA A 153 -8.92 8.36 5.91
C ALA A 153 -7.78 9.24 5.37
N PHE A 154 -6.98 8.78 4.39
CA PHE A 154 -5.99 9.62 3.74
C PHE A 154 -6.66 10.70 2.88
N ALA A 155 -7.63 10.34 2.05
CA ALA A 155 -8.39 11.31 1.26
C ALA A 155 -9.13 12.32 2.16
N ALA A 156 -9.71 11.86 3.27
CA ALA A 156 -10.43 12.73 4.21
C ALA A 156 -9.52 13.76 4.91
N LEU A 157 -8.22 13.46 5.10
CA LEU A 157 -7.26 14.38 5.72
C LEU A 157 -6.49 15.24 4.71
N ARG A 158 -6.71 15.03 3.41
CA ARG A 158 -5.91 15.65 2.35
C ARG A 158 -5.92 17.18 2.40
N ASP A 159 -7.11 17.78 2.39
CA ASP A 159 -7.23 19.25 2.34
C ASP A 159 -6.61 19.91 3.56
N GLU A 160 -6.84 19.38 4.76
CA GLU A 160 -6.23 19.83 6.00
C GLU A 160 -4.70 19.71 5.96
N ALA A 161 -4.18 18.57 5.51
CA ALA A 161 -2.75 18.33 5.41
C ALA A 161 -2.07 19.27 4.40
N LEU A 162 -2.68 19.50 3.24
CA LEU A 162 -2.15 20.42 2.24
C LEU A 162 -2.18 21.89 2.72
N ALA A 163 -3.28 22.31 3.37
CA ALA A 163 -3.39 23.65 3.96
C ALA A 163 -2.31 23.87 5.04
N ARG A 164 -2.11 22.87 5.93
CA ARG A 164 -1.06 22.93 6.96
C ARG A 164 0.33 23.07 6.33
N ARG A 165 0.64 22.31 5.29
CA ARG A 165 1.94 22.39 4.60
C ARG A 165 2.12 23.71 3.87
N ALA A 166 1.08 24.26 3.26
CA ALA A 166 1.14 25.58 2.63
C ALA A 166 1.49 26.68 3.62
N ALA A 167 1.05 26.57 4.88
CA ALA A 167 1.33 27.53 5.96
C ALA A 167 2.67 27.26 6.67
N ALA A 168 3.32 26.12 6.48
CA ALA A 168 4.53 25.75 7.18
C ALA A 168 5.72 26.66 6.81
N THR A 169 6.48 27.10 7.83
CA THR A 169 7.67 27.92 7.68
C THR A 169 8.96 27.17 7.98
N GLN A 170 8.86 25.99 8.58
CA GLN A 170 9.97 25.10 8.91
C GLN A 170 9.49 23.66 9.04
N VAL A 171 10.42 22.72 9.00
CA VAL A 171 10.18 21.30 9.31
C VAL A 171 10.29 21.10 10.82
N GLU A 172 9.21 20.72 11.48
CA GLU A 172 9.16 20.53 12.93
C GLU A 172 9.01 19.06 13.32
N ARG A 173 8.42 18.23 12.44
CA ARG A 173 8.08 16.83 12.73
C ARG A 173 8.46 15.92 11.58
N VAL A 174 9.22 14.89 11.90
CA VAL A 174 9.70 13.88 10.96
C VAL A 174 9.00 12.55 11.26
N LEU A 175 8.59 11.84 10.20
CA LEU A 175 8.02 10.50 10.29
C LEU A 175 9.00 9.50 9.68
N VAL A 176 9.36 8.45 10.43
CA VAL A 176 10.08 7.28 9.90
C VAL A 176 9.13 6.09 9.86
N SER A 177 8.88 5.55 8.65
CA SER A 177 8.04 4.37 8.42
C SER A 177 8.59 3.54 7.26
N LEU A 178 9.26 2.44 7.57
CA LEU A 178 10.00 1.61 6.62
C LEU A 178 9.38 0.21 6.43
N GLY A 179 8.12 0.07 6.80
CA GLY A 179 7.36 -1.17 6.71
C GLY A 179 7.22 -1.89 8.05
N LEU A 180 6.18 -2.72 8.15
CA LEU A 180 5.84 -3.43 9.39
C LEU A 180 6.88 -4.48 9.78
N THR A 181 7.48 -5.14 8.79
CA THR A 181 8.45 -6.23 9.00
C THR A 181 9.86 -5.76 9.32
N ASP A 182 10.17 -4.47 9.03
CA ASP A 182 11.49 -3.86 9.32
C ASP A 182 12.65 -4.73 8.81
N VAL A 183 12.63 -5.09 7.54
CA VAL A 183 13.57 -6.02 6.92
C VAL A 183 15.02 -5.62 7.23
N GLY A 184 15.79 -6.54 7.78
CA GLY A 184 17.19 -6.33 8.14
C GLY A 184 17.46 -5.28 9.20
N GLY A 185 16.44 -4.87 9.99
CA GLY A 185 16.59 -3.85 11.04
C GLY A 185 16.90 -2.45 10.48
N ILE A 186 16.38 -2.14 9.30
CA ILE A 186 16.67 -0.87 8.61
C ILE A 186 16.19 0.34 9.40
N THR A 187 15.10 0.20 10.19
CA THR A 187 14.53 1.33 10.93
C THR A 187 15.49 1.85 12.01
N ALA A 188 16.10 0.98 12.81
CA ALA A 188 17.09 1.41 13.82
C ALA A 188 18.33 2.07 13.18
N ARG A 189 18.80 1.54 12.03
CA ARG A 189 19.91 2.13 11.27
C ARG A 189 19.55 3.53 10.74
N THR A 190 18.34 3.68 10.22
CA THR A 190 17.82 4.95 9.72
C THR A 190 17.69 5.99 10.83
N VAL A 191 17.10 5.60 11.96
CA VAL A 191 16.98 6.47 13.14
C VAL A 191 18.36 6.87 13.66
N GLY A 192 19.30 5.92 13.81
CA GLY A 192 20.66 6.21 14.24
C GLY A 192 21.42 7.17 13.32
N ALA A 193 21.18 7.07 11.99
CA ALA A 193 21.75 8.02 11.03
C ALA A 193 21.08 9.41 11.07
N LEU A 194 19.79 9.48 11.42
CA LEU A 194 19.02 10.72 11.43
C LEU A 194 19.25 11.56 12.70
N LEU A 195 19.36 10.93 13.87
CA LEU A 195 19.43 11.61 15.17
C LEU A 195 20.50 12.71 15.27
N PRO A 196 21.74 12.55 14.72
CA PRO A 196 22.77 13.59 14.78
C PRO A 196 22.41 14.88 14.06
N VAL A 197 21.53 14.83 13.04
CA VAL A 197 21.14 15.96 12.20
C VAL A 197 19.67 16.38 12.41
N LEU A 198 18.96 15.71 13.32
CA LEU A 198 17.54 15.96 13.59
C LEU A 198 17.28 17.37 14.18
N GLY A 199 18.25 17.94 14.93
CA GLY A 199 18.05 19.20 15.68
C GLY A 199 16.98 19.02 16.77
N GLU A 200 16.14 20.03 16.94
CA GLU A 200 15.05 20.03 17.92
C GLU A 200 13.74 19.42 17.36
N ARG A 201 13.77 18.86 16.16
CA ARG A 201 12.57 18.32 15.49
C ARG A 201 12.05 17.09 16.22
N ALA A 202 10.74 16.96 16.31
CA ALA A 202 10.09 15.73 16.80
C ALA A 202 10.23 14.60 15.78
N LEU A 203 10.38 13.38 16.25
CA LEU A 203 10.55 12.16 15.45
C LEU A 203 9.50 11.12 15.83
N ASP A 204 8.55 10.88 14.94
CA ASP A 204 7.64 9.75 15.03
C ASP A 204 8.24 8.54 14.30
N VAL A 205 8.39 7.41 14.96
CA VAL A 205 8.90 6.16 14.37
C VAL A 205 7.83 5.09 14.43
N VAL A 206 7.47 4.52 13.29
CA VAL A 206 6.44 3.47 13.20
C VAL A 206 7.07 2.16 12.79
N VAL A 207 6.80 1.11 13.58
CA VAL A 207 7.26 -0.27 13.33
C VAL A 207 6.19 -1.28 13.71
N GLY A 208 6.31 -2.50 13.18
CA GLY A 208 5.51 -3.63 13.64
C GLY A 208 5.99 -4.19 14.97
N GLY A 209 5.10 -4.87 15.71
CA GLY A 209 5.39 -5.48 17.02
C GLY A 209 6.45 -6.59 16.97
N GLN A 210 6.74 -7.14 15.79
CA GLN A 210 7.78 -8.15 15.57
C GLN A 210 9.03 -7.58 14.85
N ALA A 211 9.12 -6.24 14.72
CA ALA A 211 10.24 -5.59 14.02
C ALA A 211 11.57 -5.87 14.72
N PRO A 212 12.63 -6.31 14.01
CA PRO A 212 13.95 -6.53 14.58
C PRO A 212 14.54 -5.30 15.29
N SER A 213 14.23 -4.09 14.83
CA SER A 213 14.68 -2.83 15.44
C SER A 213 13.96 -2.48 16.74
N LEU A 214 12.85 -3.13 17.08
CA LEU A 214 11.99 -2.70 18.19
C LEU A 214 12.69 -2.59 19.54
N PRO A 215 13.58 -3.53 19.96
CA PRO A 215 14.31 -3.39 21.21
C PRO A 215 15.20 -2.13 21.24
N THR A 216 16.00 -1.92 20.19
CA THR A 216 16.89 -0.75 20.08
C THR A 216 16.11 0.56 20.03
N LEU A 217 14.98 0.60 19.31
CA LEU A 217 14.14 1.79 19.25
C LEU A 217 13.50 2.15 20.59
N ARG A 218 13.15 1.14 21.41
CA ARG A 218 12.67 1.38 22.80
C ARG A 218 13.74 1.98 23.68
N GLU A 219 15.00 1.51 23.56
CA GLU A 219 16.13 2.06 24.29
C GLU A 219 16.37 3.53 23.90
N ILE A 220 16.36 3.85 22.62
CA ILE A 220 16.52 5.23 22.13
C ILE A 220 15.36 6.10 22.64
N ALA A 221 14.11 5.66 22.51
CA ALA A 221 12.93 6.41 22.94
C ALA A 221 12.92 6.68 24.47
N ALA A 222 13.55 5.82 25.25
CA ALA A 222 13.65 5.99 26.71
C ALA A 222 14.58 7.16 27.14
N VAL A 223 15.52 7.56 26.26
CA VAL A 223 16.53 8.56 26.56
C VAL A 223 16.46 9.81 25.69
N ASP A 224 15.83 9.74 24.52
CA ASP A 224 15.65 10.87 23.61
C ASP A 224 14.18 11.33 23.57
N PRO A 225 13.83 12.46 24.22
CA PRO A 225 12.44 12.93 24.29
C PRO A 225 11.87 13.38 22.97
N ARG A 226 12.71 13.57 21.93
CA ARG A 226 12.24 13.92 20.57
C ARG A 226 11.58 12.73 19.87
N LEU A 227 11.94 11.50 20.23
CA LEU A 227 11.46 10.27 19.59
C LEU A 227 10.20 9.74 20.27
N THR A 228 9.13 9.60 19.47
CA THR A 228 7.90 8.89 19.84
C THR A 228 7.81 7.60 19.03
N LEU A 229 7.79 6.45 19.71
CA LEU A 229 7.69 5.14 19.08
C LEU A 229 6.23 4.67 19.00
N HIS A 230 5.79 4.32 17.80
CA HIS A 230 4.46 3.79 17.50
C HIS A 230 4.59 2.33 17.04
N VAL A 231 4.07 1.41 17.85
CA VAL A 231 4.09 -0.04 17.52
C VAL A 231 2.72 -0.45 17.03
N ASP A 232 2.67 -1.17 15.91
CA ASP A 232 1.42 -1.66 15.28
C ASP A 232 0.36 -0.56 15.12
N SER A 233 0.79 0.64 14.69
CA SER A 233 -0.09 1.80 14.62
C SER A 233 -1.22 1.61 13.60
N ARG A 234 -2.44 1.86 14.03
CA ARG A 234 -3.64 1.94 13.18
C ARG A 234 -3.94 3.38 12.73
N ASP A 235 -3.14 4.36 13.16
CA ASP A 235 -3.37 5.79 12.92
C ASP A 235 -2.37 6.40 11.92
N MET A 236 -1.93 5.61 10.94
CA MET A 236 -1.02 6.07 9.87
C MET A 236 -1.52 7.32 9.14
N PRO A 237 -2.83 7.46 8.82
CA PRO A 237 -3.31 8.67 8.16
C PRO A 237 -3.01 9.96 8.94
N ARG A 238 -3.24 9.96 10.26
CA ARG A 238 -2.96 11.15 11.09
C ARG A 238 -1.47 11.34 11.33
N LEU A 239 -0.70 10.27 11.55
CA LEU A 239 0.75 10.37 11.67
C LEU A 239 1.36 11.00 10.41
N THR A 240 0.93 10.55 9.22
CA THR A 240 1.39 11.08 7.94
C THR A 240 0.89 12.52 7.70
N ALA A 241 -0.35 12.84 8.08
CA ALA A 241 -0.91 14.19 7.92
C ALA A 241 -0.17 15.23 8.75
N ARG A 242 0.21 14.90 10.00
CA ARG A 242 0.89 15.83 10.91
C ARG A 242 2.40 15.92 10.71
N ALA A 243 3.03 14.98 9.98
CA ALA A 243 4.45 15.04 9.68
C ALA A 243 4.75 16.14 8.65
N ASP A 244 5.94 16.72 8.71
CA ASP A 244 6.44 17.72 7.75
C ASP A 244 7.38 17.08 6.72
N LEU A 245 8.10 16.03 7.11
CA LEU A 245 9.03 15.30 6.28
C LEU A 245 8.95 13.81 6.64
N ALA A 246 9.02 12.93 5.65
CA ALA A 246 9.08 11.49 5.90
C ALA A 246 10.38 10.87 5.42
N ILE A 247 10.83 9.85 6.17
CA ILE A 247 11.76 8.84 5.67
C ILE A 247 10.94 7.55 5.58
N GLY A 248 10.70 7.08 4.36
CA GLY A 248 9.77 5.97 4.12
C GLY A 248 10.29 4.94 3.13
N ALA A 249 9.76 3.72 3.16
CA ALA A 249 10.03 2.74 2.12
C ALA A 249 9.41 3.17 0.77
N ALA A 250 10.04 2.82 -0.33
CA ALA A 250 9.57 3.12 -1.68
C ALA A 250 8.47 2.15 -2.20
N GLY A 251 7.73 1.51 -1.30
CA GLY A 251 6.61 0.62 -1.60
C GLY A 251 5.26 1.34 -1.64
N SER A 252 4.17 0.60 -1.48
CA SER A 252 2.78 1.09 -1.58
C SER A 252 2.43 2.26 -0.64
N SER A 253 3.13 2.41 0.50
CA SER A 253 3.00 3.58 1.39
C SER A 253 3.48 4.89 0.76
N SER A 254 4.15 4.86 -0.39
CA SER A 254 4.47 6.06 -1.16
C SER A 254 3.21 6.83 -1.57
N TRP A 255 2.17 6.10 -1.96
CA TRP A 255 0.88 6.71 -2.33
C TRP A 255 0.20 7.39 -1.15
N GLU A 256 0.28 6.83 0.06
CA GLU A 256 -0.22 7.44 1.29
C GLU A 256 0.42 8.81 1.56
N ARG A 257 1.74 8.90 1.38
CA ARG A 257 2.48 10.16 1.52
C ARG A 257 2.16 11.15 0.40
N CYS A 258 2.02 10.67 -0.83
CA CYS A 258 1.64 11.48 -1.98
C CYS A 258 0.25 12.11 -1.83
N VAL A 259 -0.77 11.36 -1.40
CA VAL A 259 -2.12 11.89 -1.15
C VAL A 259 -2.08 13.10 -0.25
N LEU A 260 -1.25 13.08 0.78
CA LEU A 260 -1.15 14.16 1.77
C LEU A 260 -0.08 15.21 1.41
N GLY A 261 0.57 15.09 0.23
CA GLY A 261 1.61 16.01 -0.20
C GLY A 261 2.81 16.04 0.76
N LEU A 262 3.17 14.90 1.39
CA LEU A 262 4.25 14.84 2.37
C LEU A 262 5.61 14.68 1.67
N PRO A 263 6.51 15.69 1.76
CA PRO A 263 7.86 15.55 1.26
C PRO A 263 8.56 14.34 1.86
N THR A 264 9.24 13.57 1.02
CA THR A 264 9.74 12.26 1.42
C THR A 264 11.13 11.99 0.88
N VAL A 265 12.02 11.52 1.76
CA VAL A 265 13.18 10.73 1.37
C VAL A 265 12.76 9.26 1.39
N SER A 266 12.68 8.64 0.21
CA SER A 266 12.26 7.24 0.08
C SER A 266 13.46 6.32 0.00
N LEU A 267 13.41 5.20 0.73
CA LEU A 267 14.42 4.15 0.71
C LEU A 267 13.94 2.97 -0.14
N VAL A 268 14.71 2.61 -1.13
CA VAL A 268 14.51 1.40 -1.93
C VAL A 268 15.01 0.20 -1.13
N LEU A 269 14.12 -0.64 -0.65
CA LEU A 269 14.41 -1.78 0.21
C LEU A 269 14.28 -3.13 -0.51
N ALA A 270 13.70 -3.13 -1.72
CA ALA A 270 13.53 -4.32 -2.56
C ALA A 270 13.58 -3.90 -4.05
N ASP A 271 13.96 -4.84 -4.92
CA ASP A 271 14.16 -4.52 -6.33
C ASP A 271 12.89 -4.08 -7.05
N ASN A 272 11.74 -4.65 -6.72
CA ASN A 272 10.43 -4.25 -7.25
C ASN A 272 10.03 -2.80 -6.90
N GLN A 273 10.72 -2.15 -5.96
CA GLN A 273 10.47 -0.75 -5.61
C GLN A 273 11.25 0.25 -6.48
N ARG A 274 12.27 -0.20 -7.23
CA ARG A 274 13.20 0.69 -7.95
C ARG A 274 12.50 1.53 -9.01
N GLU A 275 11.66 0.92 -9.82
CA GLU A 275 10.95 1.62 -10.90
C GLU A 275 10.03 2.72 -10.37
N ALA A 276 9.20 2.39 -9.39
CA ALA A 276 8.30 3.38 -8.76
C ALA A 276 9.07 4.49 -8.04
N ALA A 277 10.17 4.15 -7.36
CA ALA A 277 11.04 5.11 -6.69
C ALA A 277 11.67 6.10 -7.67
N GLN A 278 12.19 5.60 -8.79
CA GLN A 278 12.77 6.45 -9.85
C GLN A 278 11.71 7.35 -10.47
N ALA A 279 10.56 6.81 -10.83
CA ALA A 279 9.48 7.60 -11.43
C ALA A 279 8.96 8.70 -10.48
N LEU A 280 8.85 8.43 -9.17
CA LEU A 280 8.49 9.47 -8.19
C LEU A 280 9.59 10.52 -8.02
N SER A 281 10.86 10.14 -8.17
CA SER A 281 11.97 11.10 -8.16
C SER A 281 11.97 11.98 -9.41
N ASP A 282 11.70 11.42 -10.59
CA ASP A 282 11.62 12.15 -11.85
C ASP A 282 10.45 13.17 -11.84
N LEU A 283 9.37 12.85 -11.14
CA LEU A 283 8.27 13.79 -10.89
C LEU A 283 8.57 14.84 -9.83
N GLY A 284 9.72 14.77 -9.15
CA GLY A 284 10.04 15.61 -8.01
C GLY A 284 9.19 15.36 -6.76
N ALA A 285 8.42 14.25 -6.73
CA ALA A 285 7.51 13.93 -5.64
C ALA A 285 8.23 13.33 -4.42
N HIS A 286 9.33 12.62 -4.65
CA HIS A 286 10.21 12.05 -3.61
C HIS A 286 11.67 12.28 -3.96
N ARG A 287 12.56 12.12 -2.98
CA ARG A 287 13.99 11.91 -3.17
C ARG A 287 14.33 10.48 -2.82
N SER A 288 14.70 9.66 -3.79
CA SER A 288 14.96 8.24 -3.58
C SER A 288 16.42 7.96 -3.28
N LEU A 289 16.66 7.03 -2.35
CA LEU A 289 17.98 6.51 -1.98
C LEU A 289 17.93 4.98 -1.97
N ASP A 290 19.02 4.34 -2.29
CA ASP A 290 19.19 2.92 -2.04
C ASP A 290 19.25 2.66 -0.53
N GLY A 291 18.57 1.60 -0.06
CA GLY A 291 18.55 1.25 1.37
C GLY A 291 19.94 0.96 1.96
N GLU A 292 20.90 0.54 1.11
CA GLU A 292 22.30 0.34 1.52
C GLU A 292 23.02 1.68 1.73
N ALA A 293 22.61 2.73 1.02
CA ALA A 293 23.22 4.06 1.09
C ALA A 293 22.73 4.90 2.30
N VAL A 294 21.92 4.35 3.20
CA VAL A 294 21.38 5.08 4.38
C VAL A 294 22.48 5.76 5.19
N ARG A 295 23.61 5.08 5.42
CA ARG A 295 24.70 5.62 6.24
C ARG A 295 25.30 6.91 5.67
N GLU A 296 25.45 7.01 4.36
CA GLU A 296 26.16 8.12 3.69
C GLU A 296 25.21 9.10 3.04
N GLY A 297 24.06 8.63 2.52
CA GLY A 297 23.13 9.41 1.71
C GLY A 297 22.00 10.07 2.49
N LEU A 298 21.59 9.49 3.63
CA LEU A 298 20.38 9.95 4.33
C LEU A 298 20.53 11.36 4.92
N GLN A 299 21.65 11.63 5.62
CA GLN A 299 21.86 12.94 6.24
C GLN A 299 21.84 14.10 5.25
N PRO A 300 22.64 14.07 4.13
CA PRO A 300 22.58 15.14 3.15
C PRO A 300 21.21 15.26 2.46
N ALA A 301 20.53 14.13 2.19
CA ALA A 301 19.20 14.14 1.60
C ALA A 301 18.14 14.76 2.53
N PHE A 302 18.21 14.43 3.82
CA PHE A 302 17.35 15.00 4.84
C PHE A 302 17.57 16.50 5.00
N LEU A 303 18.82 16.95 5.19
CA LEU A 303 19.15 18.36 5.39
C LEU A 303 18.78 19.22 4.19
N ALA A 304 18.96 18.72 2.97
CA ALA A 304 18.58 19.41 1.74
C ALA A 304 17.07 19.72 1.65
N LEU A 305 16.22 18.98 2.37
CA LEU A 305 14.79 19.24 2.45
C LEU A 305 14.40 19.95 3.75
N ALA A 306 15.05 19.60 4.87
CA ALA A 306 14.69 20.14 6.17
C ALA A 306 15.14 21.61 6.35
N GLU A 307 16.14 22.07 5.58
CA GLU A 307 16.73 23.41 5.67
C GLU A 307 16.41 24.29 4.45
N ASP A 308 15.88 23.70 3.36
CA ASP A 308 15.43 24.44 2.18
C ASP A 308 13.91 24.34 2.01
N MET A 309 13.18 25.31 2.54
CA MET A 309 11.73 25.39 2.45
C MET A 309 11.20 25.62 1.03
N HIS A 310 12.05 26.05 0.09
CA HIS A 310 11.65 26.13 -1.31
C HIS A 310 11.59 24.73 -1.94
N ALA A 311 12.70 23.99 -1.86
CA ALA A 311 12.75 22.58 -2.33
C ALA A 311 11.69 21.71 -1.63
N TRP A 312 11.47 21.94 -0.32
CA TRP A 312 10.43 21.24 0.45
C TRP A 312 9.03 21.52 -0.11
N ARG A 313 8.67 22.79 -0.42
CA ARG A 313 7.36 23.15 -1.00
C ARG A 313 7.18 22.60 -2.41
N GLU A 314 8.20 22.65 -3.24
CA GLU A 314 8.16 22.08 -4.59
C GLU A 314 7.88 20.59 -4.53
N MET A 315 8.56 19.82 -3.67
CA MET A 315 8.32 18.39 -3.49
C MET A 315 6.91 18.13 -2.93
N SER A 316 6.44 18.91 -1.96
CA SER A 316 5.07 18.79 -1.43
C SER A 316 4.02 18.97 -2.54
N ALA A 317 4.19 20.00 -3.37
CA ALA A 317 3.28 20.26 -4.48
C ALA A 317 3.33 19.18 -5.57
N ALA A 318 4.51 18.62 -5.85
CA ALA A 318 4.68 17.52 -6.79
C ALA A 318 4.03 16.24 -6.25
N ALA A 319 4.30 15.88 -4.99
CA ALA A 319 3.70 14.72 -4.35
C ALA A 319 2.17 14.77 -4.35
N ALA A 320 1.58 15.93 -4.02
CA ALA A 320 0.15 16.12 -3.99
C ALA A 320 -0.56 15.92 -5.35
N LYS A 321 0.17 15.98 -6.46
CA LYS A 321 -0.39 15.77 -7.81
C LYS A 321 -0.40 14.30 -8.23
N VAL A 322 0.28 13.42 -7.51
CA VAL A 322 0.46 12.01 -7.90
C VAL A 322 -0.84 11.22 -7.80
N CYS A 323 -1.59 11.38 -6.70
CA CYS A 323 -2.87 10.70 -6.51
C CYS A 323 -3.78 11.45 -5.52
N ASP A 324 -5.07 11.12 -5.54
CA ASP A 324 -6.11 11.77 -4.74
C ASP A 324 -6.61 10.95 -3.54
N GLY A 325 -6.24 9.66 -3.46
CA GLY A 325 -6.64 8.75 -2.38
C GLY A 325 -7.99 8.06 -2.57
N GLY A 326 -8.68 8.28 -3.70
CA GLY A 326 -9.98 7.66 -4.01
C GLY A 326 -9.91 6.31 -4.73
N GLY A 327 -8.71 5.75 -4.92
CA GLY A 327 -8.49 4.57 -5.76
C GLY A 327 -9.22 3.31 -5.31
N ALA A 328 -9.23 3.03 -4.01
CA ALA A 328 -9.93 1.87 -3.46
C ALA A 328 -11.43 1.89 -3.77
N GLN A 329 -12.05 3.06 -3.61
CA GLN A 329 -13.49 3.22 -3.89
C GLN A 329 -13.81 3.04 -5.37
N ARG A 330 -13.02 3.67 -6.26
CA ARG A 330 -13.18 3.51 -7.73
C ARG A 330 -13.04 2.05 -8.17
N THR A 331 -12.04 1.35 -7.63
CA THR A 331 -11.83 -0.07 -7.92
C THR A 331 -12.97 -0.93 -7.40
N ALA A 332 -13.46 -0.67 -6.18
CA ALA A 332 -14.56 -1.40 -5.58
C ALA A 332 -15.85 -1.25 -6.40
N GLU A 333 -16.22 -0.02 -6.77
CA GLU A 333 -17.40 0.27 -7.61
C GLU A 333 -17.31 -0.43 -8.96
N ARG A 334 -16.11 -0.40 -9.58
CA ARG A 334 -15.89 -1.03 -10.87
C ARG A 334 -15.98 -2.55 -10.79
N PHE A 335 -15.38 -3.15 -9.77
CA PHE A 335 -15.40 -4.60 -9.58
C PHE A 335 -16.82 -5.12 -9.28
N ILE A 336 -17.58 -4.44 -8.40
CA ILE A 336 -18.98 -4.80 -8.15
C ILE A 336 -19.83 -4.72 -9.42
N ALA A 337 -19.60 -3.73 -10.27
CA ALA A 337 -20.30 -3.62 -11.55
C ALA A 337 -20.01 -4.80 -12.51
N LEU A 338 -18.85 -5.46 -12.39
CA LEU A 338 -18.51 -6.67 -13.13
C LEU A 338 -19.17 -7.92 -12.55
N ILE A 339 -19.29 -8.01 -11.24
CA ILE A 339 -19.86 -9.17 -10.53
C ILE A 339 -21.38 -9.20 -10.65
N SER A 340 -22.01 -8.04 -10.41
CA SER A 340 -23.48 -7.95 -10.42
C SER A 340 -23.99 -8.13 -11.85
N PRO A 341 -24.82 -9.13 -12.14
CA PRO A 341 -25.39 -9.27 -13.46
C PRO A 341 -26.11 -7.97 -13.80
N ARG A 342 -25.75 -7.33 -14.91
CA ARG A 342 -26.49 -6.22 -15.47
C ARG A 342 -27.94 -6.67 -15.52
N PHE A 343 -28.83 -6.06 -14.71
CA PHE A 343 -30.26 -6.25 -14.84
C PHE A 343 -30.59 -5.92 -16.29
N GLY A 344 -30.82 -6.98 -17.06
CA GLY A 344 -31.02 -6.89 -18.49
C GLY A 344 -32.11 -5.88 -18.78
N ASN A 345 -31.90 -5.09 -19.80
CA ASN A 345 -32.92 -4.36 -20.52
C ASN A 345 -34.08 -5.29 -20.88
N ASN A 346 -35.05 -5.42 -19.96
CA ASN A 346 -36.40 -5.85 -20.33
C ASN A 346 -37.11 -4.65 -20.94
N HIS A 347 -36.71 -4.25 -22.13
CA HIS A 347 -37.64 -3.65 -23.08
C HIS A 347 -38.47 -4.81 -23.65
N ALA A 348 -39.49 -5.19 -22.89
CA ALA A 348 -40.59 -5.92 -23.45
C ALA A 348 -41.20 -5.02 -24.54
N THR A 349 -40.99 -5.42 -25.76
CA THR A 349 -41.74 -5.00 -26.93
C THR A 349 -43.23 -5.25 -26.63
N LEU A 350 -43.96 -4.20 -26.36
CA LEU A 350 -45.41 -4.20 -26.46
C LEU A 350 -45.74 -4.05 -27.92
N THR A 351 -46.13 -5.13 -28.58
CA THR A 351 -46.93 -5.15 -29.79
C THR A 351 -48.35 -4.83 -29.45
#